data_8110f9374402e3cfa52d7ef8ade7400d
#
_entry.id   8110f9374402e3cfa52d7ef8ade7400d
#
_cell.length_a   1.000
_cell.length_b   1.000
_cell.length_c   1.000
_cell.angle_alpha   90.00
_cell.angle_beta   90.00
_cell.angle_gamma   90.00
#
_symmetry.space_group_name_H-M   'P 1'
#
loop_
_entity.id
_entity.type
_entity.pdbx_description
1 polymer ?
#
loop_
_entity_poly.entity_id
_entity_poly.type
_entity_poly.pdbx_seq_one_letter_code
_entity_poly.pdbx_strand_id
1 'polypeptide(L)'
;YKTREKFQKQKQKIQKQKIAELEKDKQLVAVDAMLKGQAEERSRVAKDLHDGLGSMLSGAKHSFSDLRGKIPLSGEMEERFDRSIELLDNTIADLKKVAQNLMPATLSKFGLAEAVKDFCQSIESSTGIKLMYQQMGVDRMVEKTAEIFSYRIIQELVNNSVKYAAAR
;
A
#
# COMPACT_ATOMS: atom_id res chain seq x y z
N TYR A 1 -62.80 -14.05 3.65
CA TYR A 1 -62.25 -12.68 3.46
C TYR A 1 -60.99 -12.49 4.29
N LYS A 2 -60.97 -12.71 5.59
CA LYS A 2 -59.84 -12.52 6.51
C LYS A 2 -58.59 -13.37 6.17
N THR A 3 -58.76 -14.55 5.61
CA THR A 3 -57.66 -15.44 5.23
C THR A 3 -56.89 -14.94 4.00
N ARG A 4 -57.60 -14.38 3.04
CA ARG A 4 -57.01 -13.80 1.81
C ARG A 4 -56.19 -12.53 2.11
N GLU A 5 -56.68 -11.73 3.03
CA GLU A 5 -56.03 -10.51 3.47
C GLU A 5 -54.72 -10.82 4.25
N LYS A 6 -54.73 -11.82 5.13
CA LYS A 6 -53.54 -12.32 5.83
C LYS A 6 -52.51 -12.84 4.83
N PHE A 7 -52.92 -13.61 3.84
CA PHE A 7 -52.01 -14.14 2.81
C PHE A 7 -51.36 -13.02 1.98
N GLN A 8 -52.15 -12.01 1.58
CA GLN A 8 -51.58 -10.86 0.86
C GLN A 8 -50.61 -10.05 1.70
N LYS A 9 -50.91 -9.80 2.97
CA LYS A 9 -49.98 -9.11 3.90
C LYS A 9 -48.68 -9.90 4.10
N GLN A 10 -48.79 -11.23 4.21
CA GLN A 10 -47.60 -12.08 4.34
C GLN A 10 -46.75 -12.07 3.06
N LYS A 11 -47.38 -12.14 1.89
CA LYS A 11 -46.68 -12.03 0.59
C LYS A 11 -45.99 -10.70 0.43
N GLN A 12 -46.60 -9.59 0.79
CA GLN A 12 -46.02 -8.26 0.76
C GLN A 12 -44.81 -8.14 1.73
N LYS A 13 -44.91 -8.74 2.93
CA LYS A 13 -43.82 -8.77 3.90
C LYS A 13 -42.61 -9.52 3.36
N ILE A 14 -42.83 -10.70 2.75
CA ILE A 14 -41.76 -11.50 2.13
C ILE A 14 -41.12 -10.74 0.97
N GLN A 15 -41.93 -10.09 0.12
CA GLN A 15 -41.37 -9.28 -0.97
C GLN A 15 -40.54 -8.12 -0.48
N LYS A 16 -40.95 -7.38 0.55
CA LYS A 16 -40.21 -6.30 1.15
C LYS A 16 -38.88 -6.80 1.75
N GLN A 17 -38.91 -7.94 2.43
CA GLN A 17 -37.67 -8.54 2.97
C GLN A 17 -36.72 -8.95 1.85
N LYS A 18 -37.25 -9.55 0.77
CA LYS A 18 -36.43 -9.96 -0.37
C LYS A 18 -35.80 -8.76 -1.11
N ILE A 19 -36.54 -7.66 -1.25
CA ILE A 19 -36.03 -6.42 -1.83
C ILE A 19 -34.90 -5.87 -0.95
N ALA A 20 -35.09 -5.76 0.36
CA ALA A 20 -34.08 -5.26 1.28
C ALA A 20 -32.81 -6.13 1.30
N GLU A 21 -32.97 -7.46 1.21
CA GLU A 21 -31.86 -8.40 1.08
C GLU A 21 -31.06 -8.16 -0.21
N LEU A 22 -31.76 -8.07 -1.35
CA LEU A 22 -31.15 -7.81 -2.66
C LEU A 22 -30.43 -6.44 -2.73
N GLU A 23 -31.02 -5.41 -2.10
CA GLU A 23 -30.39 -4.09 -2.00
C GLU A 23 -29.10 -4.15 -1.19
N LYS A 24 -29.11 -4.88 -0.07
CA LYS A 24 -27.92 -5.10 0.75
C LYS A 24 -26.84 -5.86 -0.01
N ASP A 25 -27.20 -6.93 -0.70
CA ASP A 25 -26.26 -7.71 -1.51
C ASP A 25 -25.65 -6.85 -2.64
N LYS A 26 -26.49 -6.05 -3.31
CA LYS A 26 -26.03 -5.10 -4.34
C LYS A 26 -25.05 -4.07 -3.77
N GLN A 27 -25.30 -3.55 -2.56
CA GLN A 27 -24.39 -2.63 -1.90
C GLN A 27 -23.06 -3.32 -1.57
N LEU A 28 -23.08 -4.55 -1.05
CA LEU A 28 -21.86 -5.30 -0.75
C LEU A 28 -21.02 -5.55 -2.01
N VAL A 29 -21.64 -5.95 -3.11
CA VAL A 29 -20.94 -6.15 -4.39
C VAL A 29 -20.34 -4.83 -4.91
N ALA A 30 -21.07 -3.72 -4.79
CA ALA A 30 -20.56 -2.41 -5.22
C ALA A 30 -19.38 -1.95 -4.37
N VAL A 31 -19.43 -2.15 -3.05
CA VAL A 31 -18.30 -1.83 -2.14
C VAL A 31 -17.10 -2.71 -2.45
N ASP A 32 -17.29 -4.02 -2.65
CA ASP A 32 -16.20 -4.94 -3.00
C ASP A 32 -15.52 -4.53 -4.32
N ALA A 33 -16.31 -4.22 -5.34
CA ALA A 33 -15.80 -3.76 -6.63
C ALA A 33 -15.01 -2.43 -6.51
N MET A 34 -15.52 -1.50 -5.68
CA MET A 34 -14.83 -0.23 -5.41
C MET A 34 -13.49 -0.44 -4.69
N LEU A 35 -13.47 -1.29 -3.67
CA LEU A 35 -12.25 -1.61 -2.93
C LEU A 35 -11.20 -2.30 -3.81
N LYS A 36 -11.64 -3.25 -4.67
CA LYS A 36 -10.76 -3.89 -5.66
C LYS A 36 -10.16 -2.87 -6.62
N GLY A 37 -10.98 -2.03 -7.23
CA GLY A 37 -10.50 -0.98 -8.13
C GLY A 37 -9.52 -0.01 -7.45
N GLN A 38 -9.76 0.36 -6.20
CA GLN A 38 -8.85 1.20 -5.42
C GLN A 38 -7.51 0.50 -5.15
N ALA A 39 -7.53 -0.80 -4.85
CA ALA A 39 -6.31 -1.58 -4.62
C ALA A 39 -5.49 -1.72 -5.90
N GLU A 40 -6.14 -2.01 -7.02
CA GLU A 40 -5.50 -2.10 -8.34
C GLU A 40 -4.87 -0.77 -8.77
N GLU A 41 -5.59 0.34 -8.60
CA GLU A 41 -5.09 1.67 -8.94
C GLU A 41 -3.88 2.06 -8.08
N ARG A 42 -3.91 1.80 -6.78
CA ARG A 42 -2.74 2.03 -5.91
C ARG A 42 -1.54 1.19 -6.32
N SER A 43 -1.77 -0.06 -6.73
CA SER A 43 -0.71 -0.93 -7.24
C SER A 43 -0.10 -0.37 -8.53
N ARG A 44 -0.96 0.08 -9.46
CA ARG A 44 -0.53 0.70 -10.71
C ARG A 44 0.31 1.96 -10.45
N VAL A 45 -0.20 2.88 -9.60
CA VAL A 45 0.51 4.11 -9.26
C VAL A 45 1.85 3.82 -8.58
N ALA A 46 1.91 2.86 -7.66
CA ALA A 46 3.16 2.46 -7.02
C ALA A 46 4.20 1.97 -8.03
N LYS A 47 3.77 1.17 -8.99
CA LYS A 47 4.62 0.68 -10.08
C LYS A 47 5.09 1.80 -10.99
N ASP A 48 4.20 2.70 -11.40
CA ASP A 48 4.53 3.84 -12.25
C ASP A 48 5.54 4.78 -11.57
N LEU A 49 5.39 5.00 -10.26
CA LEU A 49 6.36 5.77 -9.46
C LEU A 49 7.73 5.09 -9.39
N HIS A 50 7.74 3.78 -9.12
CA HIS A 50 8.99 3.03 -8.97
C HIS A 50 9.73 2.89 -10.30
N ASP A 51 9.04 2.41 -11.34
CA ASP A 51 9.65 2.04 -12.63
C ASP A 51 9.85 3.26 -13.53
N GLY A 52 8.96 4.24 -13.48
CA GLY A 52 9.03 5.47 -14.26
C GLY A 52 9.90 6.53 -13.58
N LEU A 53 9.34 7.22 -12.59
CA LEU A 53 10.02 8.36 -11.95
C LEU A 53 11.30 7.94 -11.23
N GLY A 54 11.30 6.79 -10.53
CA GLY A 54 12.48 6.30 -9.83
C GLY A 54 13.65 6.04 -10.77
N SER A 55 13.39 5.45 -11.93
CA SER A 55 14.41 5.17 -12.94
C SER A 55 14.92 6.45 -13.61
N MET A 56 14.03 7.40 -13.91
CA MET A 56 14.42 8.70 -14.49
C MET A 56 15.30 9.51 -13.55
N LEU A 57 14.92 9.60 -12.27
CA LEU A 57 15.73 10.33 -11.27
C LEU A 57 17.09 9.66 -11.03
N SER A 58 17.12 8.32 -11.00
CA SER A 58 18.38 7.57 -10.88
C SER A 58 19.28 7.79 -12.10
N GLY A 59 18.73 7.84 -13.30
CA GLY A 59 19.43 8.16 -14.53
C GLY A 59 20.00 9.59 -14.53
N ALA A 60 19.18 10.56 -14.09
CA ALA A 60 19.60 11.95 -13.93
C ALA A 60 20.76 12.06 -12.91
N LYS A 61 20.65 11.42 -11.74
CA LYS A 61 21.72 11.36 -10.76
C LYS A 61 23.02 10.81 -11.35
N HIS A 62 22.94 9.70 -12.08
CA HIS A 62 24.09 9.08 -12.72
C HIS A 62 24.75 10.04 -13.72
N SER A 63 23.95 10.72 -14.54
CA SER A 63 24.45 11.73 -15.49
C SER A 63 25.13 12.90 -14.81
N PHE A 64 24.58 13.40 -13.70
CA PHE A 64 25.23 14.45 -12.90
C PHE A 64 26.52 13.96 -12.25
N SER A 65 26.55 12.75 -11.70
CA SER A 65 27.78 12.18 -11.12
C SER A 65 28.90 12.01 -12.15
N ASP A 66 28.55 11.64 -13.37
CA ASP A 66 29.47 11.53 -14.50
C ASP A 66 30.03 12.89 -14.93
N LEU A 67 29.21 13.93 -14.93
CA LEU A 67 29.64 15.30 -15.23
C LEU A 67 30.57 15.83 -14.18
N ARG A 68 30.35 15.53 -12.89
CA ARG A 68 31.26 15.91 -11.80
C ARG A 68 32.70 15.42 -12.02
N GLY A 69 32.86 14.19 -12.50
CA GLY A 69 34.16 13.60 -12.79
C GLY A 69 34.87 14.23 -13.98
N LYS A 70 34.19 15.01 -14.82
CA LYS A 70 34.70 15.56 -16.08
C LYS A 70 34.91 17.08 -16.02
N ILE A 71 34.31 17.78 -15.07
CA ILE A 71 34.40 19.25 -14.93
C ILE A 71 35.21 19.58 -13.68
N PRO A 72 36.27 20.35 -13.77
CA PRO A 72 37.02 20.83 -12.61
C PRO A 72 36.16 21.86 -11.85
N LEU A 73 35.45 21.40 -10.85
CA LEU A 73 34.69 22.23 -9.91
C LEU A 73 35.59 22.60 -8.75
N SER A 74 35.53 23.83 -8.28
CA SER A 74 36.31 24.30 -7.13
C SER A 74 35.50 25.22 -6.23
N GLY A 75 35.79 25.18 -4.94
CA GLY A 75 35.24 26.08 -3.95
C GLY A 75 33.70 25.98 -3.84
N GLU A 76 33.04 27.12 -3.84
CA GLU A 76 31.55 27.20 -3.63
C GLU A 76 30.75 26.42 -4.68
N MET A 77 31.27 26.30 -5.90
CA MET A 77 30.58 25.59 -6.98
C MET A 77 30.55 24.07 -6.74
N GLU A 78 31.64 23.52 -6.20
CA GLU A 78 31.70 22.11 -5.81
C GLU A 78 30.75 21.80 -4.68
N GLU A 79 30.70 22.63 -3.64
CA GLU A 79 29.75 22.44 -2.54
C GLU A 79 28.29 22.53 -2.99
N ARG A 80 27.96 23.45 -3.90
CA ARG A 80 26.60 23.57 -4.46
C ARG A 80 26.20 22.35 -5.28
N PHE A 81 27.16 21.83 -6.05
CA PHE A 81 26.94 20.63 -6.85
C PHE A 81 26.68 19.40 -5.95
N ASP A 82 27.50 19.22 -4.92
CA ASP A 82 27.35 18.12 -3.97
C ASP A 82 26.01 18.19 -3.22
N ARG A 83 25.61 19.36 -2.76
CA ARG A 83 24.28 19.57 -2.17
C ARG A 83 23.14 19.22 -3.14
N SER A 84 23.30 19.49 -4.43
CA SER A 84 22.30 19.16 -5.45
C SER A 84 22.17 17.65 -5.66
N ILE A 85 23.31 16.93 -5.64
CA ILE A 85 23.31 15.45 -5.68
C ILE A 85 22.67 14.85 -4.43
N GLU A 86 23.01 15.38 -3.25
CA GLU A 86 22.42 14.94 -1.99
C GLU A 86 20.88 15.17 -1.97
N LEU A 87 20.41 16.33 -2.45
CA LEU A 87 18.99 16.60 -2.58
C LEU A 87 18.30 15.61 -3.51
N LEU A 88 18.95 15.24 -4.62
CA LEU A 88 18.44 14.25 -5.55
C LEU A 88 18.37 12.85 -4.91
N ASP A 89 19.37 12.47 -4.13
CA ASP A 89 19.38 11.21 -3.38
C ASP A 89 18.24 11.14 -2.37
N ASN A 90 18.04 12.21 -1.62
CA ASN A 90 16.94 12.32 -0.67
C ASN A 90 15.58 12.23 -1.38
N THR A 91 15.43 12.89 -2.52
CA THR A 91 14.22 12.84 -3.34
C THR A 91 13.92 11.42 -3.85
N ILE A 92 14.94 10.71 -4.33
CA ILE A 92 14.81 9.30 -4.75
C ILE A 92 14.41 8.41 -3.57
N ALA A 93 15.01 8.61 -2.41
CA ALA A 93 14.68 7.84 -1.21
C ALA A 93 13.22 8.08 -0.77
N ASP A 94 12.77 9.33 -0.79
CA ASP A 94 11.39 9.68 -0.43
C ASP A 94 10.39 9.14 -1.45
N LEU A 95 10.69 9.20 -2.75
CA LEU A 95 9.87 8.59 -3.78
C LEU A 95 9.72 7.07 -3.57
N LYS A 96 10.82 6.38 -3.25
CA LYS A 96 10.80 4.95 -2.92
C LYS A 96 9.92 4.66 -1.71
N LYS A 97 9.98 5.48 -0.65
CA LYS A 97 9.10 5.34 0.52
C LYS A 97 7.63 5.51 0.14
N VAL A 98 7.30 6.51 -0.68
CA VAL A 98 5.93 6.72 -1.16
C VAL A 98 5.43 5.53 -1.96
N ALA A 99 6.23 5.03 -2.91
CA ALA A 99 5.88 3.85 -3.71
C ALA A 99 5.68 2.59 -2.83
N GLN A 100 6.57 2.36 -1.85
CA GLN A 100 6.44 1.27 -0.88
C GLN A 100 5.20 1.39 0.00
N ASN A 101 4.83 2.61 0.40
CA ASN A 101 3.60 2.86 1.16
C ASN A 101 2.34 2.64 0.33
N LEU A 102 2.39 2.88 -0.97
CA LEU A 102 1.28 2.59 -1.88
C LEU A 102 1.13 1.09 -2.13
N MET A 103 2.20 0.39 -2.45
CA MET A 103 2.26 -1.07 -2.59
C MET A 103 3.72 -1.57 -2.58
N PRO A 104 4.11 -2.42 -1.61
CA PRO A 104 5.46 -2.96 -1.60
C PRO A 104 5.67 -3.91 -2.78
N ALA A 105 6.80 -3.76 -3.46
CA ALA A 105 7.20 -4.66 -4.55
C ALA A 105 7.34 -6.12 -4.05
N THR A 106 7.70 -6.29 -2.79
CA THR A 106 7.81 -7.59 -2.12
C THR A 106 6.47 -8.33 -2.10
N LEU A 107 5.35 -7.61 -1.87
CA LEU A 107 4.02 -8.21 -1.86
C LEU A 107 3.64 -8.82 -3.21
N SER A 108 3.97 -8.14 -4.31
CA SER A 108 3.66 -8.63 -5.65
C SER A 108 4.55 -9.77 -6.12
N LYS A 109 5.81 -9.83 -5.62
CA LYS A 109 6.83 -10.81 -6.04
C LYS A 109 6.90 -12.03 -5.13
N PHE A 110 6.76 -11.84 -3.82
CA PHE A 110 7.05 -12.86 -2.81
C PHE A 110 5.87 -13.15 -1.87
N GLY A 111 4.74 -12.43 -2.06
CA GLY A 111 3.52 -12.64 -1.29
C GLY A 111 3.50 -11.95 0.08
N LEU A 112 2.40 -12.18 0.82
CA LEU A 112 2.08 -11.47 2.05
C LEU A 112 3.13 -11.66 3.16
N ALA A 113 3.61 -12.88 3.35
CA ALA A 113 4.51 -13.22 4.44
C ALA A 113 5.83 -12.43 4.39
N GLU A 114 6.51 -12.46 3.24
CA GLU A 114 7.76 -11.70 3.06
C GLU A 114 7.53 -10.20 3.07
N ALA A 115 6.41 -9.72 2.51
CA ALA A 115 6.09 -8.29 2.55
C ALA A 115 5.87 -7.77 3.98
N VAL A 116 5.20 -8.54 4.84
CA VAL A 116 5.02 -8.18 6.25
C VAL A 116 6.33 -8.22 7.02
N LYS A 117 7.17 -9.21 6.76
CA LYS A 117 8.49 -9.33 7.38
C LYS A 117 9.37 -8.13 7.02
N ASP A 118 9.48 -7.78 5.74
CA ASP A 118 10.20 -6.60 5.27
C ASP A 118 9.68 -5.30 5.90
N PHE A 119 8.35 -5.19 6.01
CA PHE A 119 7.72 -4.04 6.64
C PHE A 119 8.09 -3.93 8.12
N CYS A 120 8.04 -5.03 8.89
CA CYS A 120 8.45 -5.05 10.29
C CYS A 120 9.92 -4.64 10.45
N GLN A 121 10.83 -5.16 9.62
CA GLN A 121 12.24 -4.79 9.64
C GLN A 121 12.46 -3.29 9.32
N SER A 122 11.70 -2.74 8.38
CA SER A 122 11.75 -1.31 8.06
C SER A 122 11.33 -0.44 9.23
N ILE A 123 10.26 -0.83 9.95
CA ILE A 123 9.82 -0.12 11.17
C ILE A 123 10.86 -0.23 12.28
N GLU A 124 11.42 -1.41 12.53
CA GLU A 124 12.50 -1.59 13.52
C GLU A 124 13.69 -0.66 13.23
N SER A 125 14.12 -0.62 11.97
CA SER A 125 15.27 0.19 11.54
C SER A 125 15.01 1.69 11.67
N SER A 126 13.77 2.14 11.48
CA SER A 126 13.42 3.57 11.51
C SER A 126 13.05 4.09 12.89
N THR A 127 12.49 3.23 13.76
CA THR A 127 11.96 3.64 15.08
C THR A 127 12.75 3.10 16.26
N GLY A 128 13.58 2.08 16.06
CA GLY A 128 14.26 1.35 17.13
C GLY A 128 13.37 0.42 17.96
N ILE A 129 12.07 0.34 17.61
CA ILE A 129 11.10 -0.53 18.30
C ILE A 129 11.27 -1.95 17.77
N LYS A 130 11.52 -2.91 18.66
CA LYS A 130 11.63 -4.33 18.28
C LYS A 130 10.26 -4.91 17.99
N LEU A 131 10.09 -5.50 16.79
CA LEU A 131 8.89 -6.17 16.34
C LEU A 131 9.17 -7.67 16.17
N MET A 132 8.40 -8.50 16.85
CA MET A 132 8.49 -9.94 16.67
C MET A 132 7.45 -10.40 15.64
N TYR A 133 7.92 -10.84 14.46
CA TYR A 133 7.07 -11.43 13.44
C TYR A 133 7.14 -12.94 13.51
N GLN A 134 5.99 -13.60 13.59
CA GLN A 134 5.87 -15.06 13.54
C GLN A 134 4.76 -15.42 12.56
N GLN A 135 5.07 -16.31 11.64
CA GLN A 135 4.12 -16.89 10.71
C GLN A 135 3.79 -18.31 11.15
N MET A 136 2.50 -18.59 11.30
CA MET A 136 2.01 -19.94 11.63
C MET A 136 0.94 -20.34 10.61
N GLY A 137 1.02 -21.54 10.10
CA GLY A 137 0.05 -22.11 9.16
C GLY A 137 0.69 -22.66 7.89
N VAL A 138 -0.15 -23.26 7.05
CA VAL A 138 0.27 -23.81 5.75
C VAL A 138 0.15 -22.68 4.70
N ASP A 139 1.15 -22.59 3.82
CA ASP A 139 1.09 -21.72 2.64
C ASP A 139 -0.09 -22.14 1.75
N ARG A 140 -1.23 -21.48 1.94
CA ARG A 140 -2.35 -21.56 1.01
C ARG A 140 -2.22 -20.40 0.03
N MET A 141 -2.42 -20.69 -1.24
CA MET A 141 -2.58 -19.64 -2.24
C MET A 141 -3.80 -18.79 -1.86
N VAL A 142 -3.55 -17.59 -1.37
CA VAL A 142 -4.56 -16.61 -1.07
C VAL A 142 -4.79 -15.77 -2.33
N GLU A 143 -6.02 -15.38 -2.60
CA GLU A 143 -6.32 -14.48 -3.73
C GLU A 143 -5.52 -13.18 -3.58
N LYS A 144 -4.91 -12.71 -4.66
CA LYS A 144 -4.07 -11.49 -4.66
C LYS A 144 -4.73 -10.30 -4.00
N THR A 145 -6.02 -10.13 -4.21
CA THR A 145 -6.81 -9.06 -3.60
C THR A 145 -6.86 -9.19 -2.07
N ALA A 146 -7.05 -10.42 -1.57
CA ALA A 146 -7.05 -10.68 -0.13
C ALA A 146 -5.66 -10.47 0.50
N GLU A 147 -4.56 -10.79 -0.20
CA GLU A 147 -3.21 -10.47 0.25
C GLU A 147 -3.00 -8.95 0.40
N ILE A 148 -3.45 -8.16 -0.60
CA ILE A 148 -3.34 -6.71 -0.56
C ILE A 148 -4.10 -6.12 0.62
N PHE A 149 -5.35 -6.55 0.85
CA PHE A 149 -6.13 -6.08 2.00
C PHE A 149 -5.52 -6.49 3.33
N SER A 150 -5.08 -7.74 3.45
CA SER A 150 -4.43 -8.24 4.66
C SER A 150 -3.17 -7.45 4.97
N TYR A 151 -2.33 -7.21 3.98
CA TYR A 151 -1.14 -6.37 4.14
C TYR A 151 -1.49 -4.97 4.65
N ARG A 152 -2.53 -4.33 4.07
CA ARG A 152 -2.98 -3.00 4.49
C ARG A 152 -3.48 -2.96 5.93
N ILE A 153 -4.25 -3.94 6.32
CA ILE A 153 -4.74 -4.06 7.70
C ILE A 153 -3.56 -4.19 8.67
N ILE A 154 -2.61 -5.07 8.35
CA ILE A 154 -1.40 -5.26 9.17
C ILE A 154 -0.59 -3.96 9.23
N GLN A 155 -0.36 -3.30 8.11
CA GLN A 155 0.37 -2.03 8.03
C GLN A 155 -0.28 -0.96 8.92
N GLU A 156 -1.59 -0.80 8.85
CA GLU A 156 -2.34 0.16 9.66
C GLU A 156 -2.27 -0.17 11.15
N LEU A 157 -2.45 -1.44 11.50
CA LEU A 157 -2.38 -1.90 12.90
C LEU A 157 -0.98 -1.67 13.49
N VAL A 158 0.08 -2.02 12.76
CA VAL A 158 1.46 -1.82 13.23
C VAL A 158 1.78 -0.34 13.35
N ASN A 159 1.46 0.48 12.34
CA ASN A 159 1.68 1.92 12.39
C ASN A 159 0.95 2.58 13.56
N ASN A 160 -0.29 2.19 13.81
CA ASN A 160 -1.06 2.68 14.96
C ASN A 160 -0.42 2.25 16.28
N SER A 161 0.02 0.99 16.38
CA SER A 161 0.70 0.48 17.58
C SER A 161 1.99 1.24 17.86
N VAL A 162 2.81 1.48 16.84
CA VAL A 162 4.06 2.26 16.96
C VAL A 162 3.78 3.69 17.38
N LYS A 163 2.80 4.34 16.74
CA LYS A 163 2.41 5.73 17.07
C LYS A 163 1.96 5.89 18.53
N TYR A 164 1.18 4.93 19.03
CA TYR A 164 0.66 5.00 20.41
C TYR A 164 1.64 4.43 21.43
N ALA A 165 2.53 3.52 21.07
CA ALA A 165 3.59 3.03 21.96
C ALA A 165 4.63 4.11 22.26
N ALA A 166 4.93 5.00 21.30
CA ALA A 166 5.86 6.12 21.47
C ALA A 166 5.29 7.27 22.34
N ALA A 167 3.99 7.23 22.67
CA ALA A 167 3.31 8.24 23.48
C ALA A 167 3.31 7.95 24.99
N ARG A 168 4.07 6.93 25.45
CA ARG A 168 4.19 6.58 26.88
C ARG A 168 5.58 6.82 27.42
#